data_b171fc9f3ea15b5b9b33b8553e0a7577
#
_entry.id   b171fc9f3ea15b5b9b33b8553e0a7577
#
_cell.length_a   1.000
_cell.length_b   1.000
_cell.length_c   1.000
_cell.angle_alpha   90.00
_cell.angle_beta   90.00
_cell.angle_gamma   90.00
#
_symmetry.space_group_name_H-M   'P 1'
#
loop_
_entity.id
_entity.type
_entity.pdbx_description
1 polymer ?
#
loop_
_entity_poly.entity_id
_entity_poly.type
_entity_poly.pdbx_seq_one_letter_code
_entity_poly.pdbx_strand_id
1 'polypeptide(L)'
;MNDSISSGVTRFTLWSALFFLALATSASMAQTQAPKGAQTFDSVLNPNASEQAQRQQQQPGNNAPVWRDVRSEKEHFTSTRGVEAGVLMQSGGETWRQQRNNQLIPLGGLLLAGVLGACALFFMWRGTMRLKERPTGRRMQRFNVFERSMHWTVAITFSTLAVSGLVMLFGKIVLLPVIGHTLFAWLTMLCKNLHNFVGPVFSLAVIVLFFTFLRDNWPKIQDMVWMRKAGGLFSDQHVPSGRFNAGEKIWFWVGLLGLGVTVSASGLVLNFPNFEQGRAAMQLANIVHVAATVLMMCMAAGHIYMGTVGVEGAFDAMKTGYVDEAWAKEHHQDWYDEYKRGAAAAPVAAGTGPIPAGAPQAREKNA
;
A
#
# COMPACT_ATOMS: atom_id res chain seq x y z
N MET A 1 29.23 -22.08 -15.01
CA MET A 1 27.75 -21.96 -14.88
C MET A 1 27.31 -21.24 -13.58
N ASN A 2 28.28 -20.80 -12.74
CA ASN A 2 28.00 -20.11 -11.47
C ASN A 2 27.96 -18.56 -11.55
N ASP A 3 28.52 -17.96 -12.59
CA ASP A 3 28.67 -16.48 -12.64
C ASP A 3 27.43 -15.72 -13.12
N SER A 4 26.48 -16.40 -13.77
CA SER A 4 25.24 -15.78 -14.26
C SER A 4 24.14 -15.63 -13.18
N ILE A 5 24.22 -16.40 -12.10
CA ILE A 5 23.23 -16.42 -11.02
C ILE A 5 23.50 -15.28 -10.02
N SER A 6 24.80 -14.98 -9.77
CA SER A 6 25.19 -13.89 -8.86
C SER A 6 24.80 -12.50 -9.41
N SER A 7 24.85 -12.32 -10.74
CA SER A 7 24.51 -11.05 -11.39
C SER A 7 23.01 -10.71 -11.36
N GLY A 8 22.14 -11.70 -11.29
CA GLY A 8 20.67 -11.51 -11.23
C GLY A 8 20.18 -11.04 -9.85
N VAL A 9 20.72 -11.66 -8.79
CA VAL A 9 20.37 -11.29 -7.40
C VAL A 9 20.92 -9.91 -7.07
N THR A 10 22.15 -9.61 -7.52
CA THR A 10 22.76 -8.28 -7.32
C THR A 10 22.00 -7.17 -8.06
N ARG A 11 21.47 -7.46 -9.23
CA ARG A 11 20.64 -6.48 -9.98
C ARG A 11 19.28 -6.23 -9.34
N PHE A 12 18.61 -7.25 -8.81
CA PHE A 12 17.33 -7.10 -8.12
C PHE A 12 17.48 -6.31 -6.81
N THR A 13 18.52 -6.60 -6.03
CA THR A 13 18.84 -5.84 -4.81
C THR A 13 19.27 -4.41 -5.12
N LEU A 14 19.97 -4.18 -6.25
CA LEU A 14 20.33 -2.84 -6.73
C LEU A 14 19.10 -2.03 -7.17
N TRP A 15 18.11 -2.63 -7.85
CA TRP A 15 16.90 -1.94 -8.27
C TRP A 15 15.98 -1.60 -7.09
N SER A 16 15.83 -2.49 -6.10
CA SER A 16 15.11 -2.18 -4.87
C SER A 16 15.86 -1.12 -4.03
N ALA A 17 17.18 -1.20 -3.92
CA ALA A 17 17.97 -0.20 -3.25
C ALA A 17 17.94 1.17 -3.98
N LEU A 18 17.95 1.19 -5.31
CA LEU A 18 17.81 2.41 -6.11
C LEU A 18 16.41 3.02 -5.98
N PHE A 19 15.36 2.21 -5.86
CA PHE A 19 14.00 2.70 -5.61
C PHE A 19 13.88 3.35 -4.22
N PHE A 20 14.46 2.71 -3.18
CA PHE A 20 14.51 3.31 -1.84
C PHE A 20 15.47 4.49 -1.77
N LEU A 21 16.56 4.48 -2.55
CA LEU A 21 17.49 5.59 -2.64
C LEU A 21 16.87 6.79 -3.39
N ALA A 22 16.07 6.55 -4.43
CA ALA A 22 15.31 7.60 -5.14
C ALA A 22 14.23 8.24 -4.25
N LEU A 23 13.58 7.46 -3.36
CA LEU A 23 12.71 7.98 -2.32
C LEU A 23 13.49 8.76 -1.25
N ALA A 24 14.69 8.29 -0.87
CA ALA A 24 15.55 8.96 0.08
C ALA A 24 16.19 10.24 -0.47
N THR A 25 16.52 10.30 -1.78
CA THR A 25 17.05 11.50 -2.42
C THR A 25 15.99 12.58 -2.61
N SER A 26 14.72 12.20 -2.85
CA SER A 26 13.60 13.15 -2.79
C SER A 26 13.37 13.70 -1.36
N ALA A 27 13.67 12.91 -0.34
CA ALA A 27 13.62 13.34 1.06
C ALA A 27 14.81 14.24 1.43
N SER A 28 15.99 14.02 0.84
CA SER A 28 17.19 14.85 1.08
C SER A 28 17.08 16.28 0.55
N MET A 29 16.20 16.51 -0.42
CA MET A 29 15.93 17.88 -0.92
C MET A 29 15.09 18.70 0.06
N ALA A 30 14.45 18.08 1.06
CA ALA A 30 13.70 18.78 2.11
C ALA A 30 14.55 19.18 3.32
N GLN A 31 15.81 18.73 3.40
CA GLN A 31 16.77 19.15 4.41
C GLN A 31 17.72 20.23 3.84
N THR A 32 17.17 21.36 3.45
CA THR A 32 17.98 22.56 3.35
C THR A 32 18.32 22.99 4.76
N GLN A 33 19.61 22.94 5.10
CA GLN A 33 20.12 23.46 6.36
C GLN A 33 19.56 24.87 6.59
N ALA A 34 19.02 25.10 7.78
CA ALA A 34 18.63 26.44 8.20
C ALA A 34 19.79 27.40 7.92
N PRO A 35 19.59 28.48 7.18
CA PRO A 35 20.66 29.44 6.93
C PRO A 35 21.14 29.98 8.27
N LYS A 36 22.46 30.05 8.43
CA LYS A 36 23.09 30.71 9.58
C LYS A 36 22.70 32.19 9.56
N GLY A 37 21.77 32.57 10.41
CA GLY A 37 21.27 33.93 10.58
C GLY A 37 19.74 33.95 10.50
N ALA A 38 19.07 33.65 11.63
CA ALA A 38 17.65 33.96 11.78
C ALA A 38 17.44 35.44 11.56
N GLN A 39 16.83 35.81 10.43
CA GLN A 39 16.45 37.22 10.20
C GLN A 39 15.26 37.52 11.11
N THR A 40 15.37 38.57 11.89
CA THR A 40 14.25 39.05 12.70
C THR A 40 13.15 39.57 11.79
N PHE A 41 11.90 39.51 12.24
CA PHE A 41 10.72 39.99 11.51
C PHE A 41 10.93 41.41 10.92
N ASP A 42 11.58 42.33 11.65
CA ASP A 42 11.90 43.67 11.20
C ASP A 42 12.92 43.73 10.06
N SER A 43 13.88 42.79 10.00
CA SER A 43 14.89 42.78 8.91
C SER A 43 14.37 42.17 7.62
N VAL A 44 13.34 41.33 7.70
CA VAL A 44 12.70 40.69 6.53
C VAL A 44 11.65 41.61 5.93
N LEU A 45 11.00 42.43 6.75
CA LEU A 45 10.05 43.45 6.26
C LEU A 45 10.74 44.61 5.58
N ASN A 46 12.07 44.71 5.69
CA ASN A 46 12.72 45.97 5.35
C ASN A 46 14.03 45.91 4.55
N PRO A 47 14.02 45.58 3.25
CA PRO A 47 14.87 46.34 2.36
C PRO A 47 14.17 47.60 1.81
N ASN A 48 12.84 47.71 1.87
CA ASN A 48 12.08 48.82 1.27
C ASN A 48 10.86 49.22 2.11
N ALA A 49 11.05 49.48 3.41
CA ALA A 49 9.96 49.94 4.30
C ALA A 49 9.21 51.16 3.74
N SER A 50 9.93 52.08 3.09
CA SER A 50 9.34 53.23 2.45
C SER A 50 8.43 52.86 1.26
N GLU A 51 8.83 51.95 0.41
CA GLU A 51 7.99 51.49 -0.72
C GLU A 51 6.78 50.68 -0.26
N GLN A 52 6.95 49.89 0.78
CA GLN A 52 5.86 49.10 1.35
C GLN A 52 4.83 49.97 2.08
N ALA A 53 5.30 50.96 2.81
CA ALA A 53 4.43 51.98 3.41
C ALA A 53 3.66 52.79 2.36
N GLN A 54 4.33 53.21 1.28
CA GLN A 54 3.70 53.89 0.17
C GLN A 54 2.65 52.99 -0.56
N ARG A 55 2.96 51.73 -0.77
CA ARG A 55 2.01 50.78 -1.36
C ARG A 55 0.81 50.50 -0.46
N GLN A 56 1.01 50.42 0.84
CA GLN A 56 -0.10 50.31 1.81
C GLN A 56 -1.00 51.53 1.82
N GLN A 57 -0.42 52.71 1.68
CA GLN A 57 -1.19 53.96 1.59
C GLN A 57 -1.97 54.06 0.28
N GLN A 58 -1.38 53.61 -0.83
CA GLN A 58 -2.03 53.64 -2.16
C GLN A 58 -3.02 52.51 -2.39
N GLN A 59 -2.82 51.35 -1.76
CA GLN A 59 -3.67 50.16 -1.87
C GLN A 59 -3.90 49.50 -0.51
N PRO A 60 -4.77 50.08 0.34
CA PRO A 60 -5.12 49.46 1.63
C PRO A 60 -5.61 48.03 1.43
N GLY A 61 -5.05 47.11 2.20
CA GLY A 61 -5.42 45.67 2.11
C GLY A 61 -4.65 44.86 1.04
N ASN A 62 -3.64 45.44 0.39
CA ASN A 62 -2.78 44.70 -0.54
C ASN A 62 -1.84 43.74 0.22
N ASN A 63 -2.17 42.45 0.22
CA ASN A 63 -1.36 41.38 0.83
C ASN A 63 -0.36 40.74 -0.16
N ALA A 64 -0.20 41.28 -1.36
CA ALA A 64 0.66 40.69 -2.39
C ALA A 64 2.15 40.56 -1.95
N PRO A 65 2.75 41.46 -1.17
CA PRO A 65 4.10 41.31 -0.64
C PRO A 65 4.22 40.08 0.26
N VAL A 66 3.27 39.90 1.18
CA VAL A 66 3.23 38.74 2.12
C VAL A 66 3.11 37.42 1.34
N TRP A 67 2.23 37.38 0.37
CA TRP A 67 2.09 36.19 -0.48
C TRP A 67 3.31 35.88 -1.34
N ARG A 68 4.06 36.90 -1.77
CA ARG A 68 5.35 36.69 -2.46
C ARG A 68 6.39 36.09 -1.52
N ASP A 69 6.46 36.58 -0.29
CA ASP A 69 7.38 36.04 0.70
C ASP A 69 7.02 34.57 1.07
N VAL A 70 5.75 34.26 1.24
CA VAL A 70 5.28 32.87 1.42
C VAL A 70 5.74 31.97 0.26
N ARG A 71 5.64 32.44 -0.99
CA ARG A 71 6.04 31.68 -2.18
C ARG A 71 7.54 31.61 -2.38
N SER A 72 8.28 32.59 -1.87
CA SER A 72 9.75 32.61 -1.94
C SER A 72 10.42 31.75 -0.87
N GLU A 73 9.62 31.09 0.00
CA GLU A 73 10.07 30.21 1.08
C GLU A 73 11.00 30.92 2.10
N LYS A 74 10.93 32.23 2.19
CA LYS A 74 11.61 32.97 3.24
C LYS A 74 10.99 32.65 4.60
N GLU A 75 11.84 32.31 5.55
CA GLU A 75 11.39 32.04 6.92
C GLU A 75 11.05 33.35 7.66
N HIS A 76 9.89 33.37 8.30
CA HIS A 76 9.43 34.46 9.15
C HIS A 76 9.10 33.93 10.54
N PHE A 77 9.60 34.62 11.57
CA PHE A 77 9.48 34.16 12.95
C PHE A 77 8.82 35.24 13.82
N THR A 78 8.17 34.79 14.88
CA THR A 78 7.66 35.63 15.97
C THR A 78 8.46 35.38 17.26
N SER A 79 8.22 36.19 18.28
CA SER A 79 8.77 35.99 19.63
C SER A 79 8.04 34.91 20.44
N THR A 80 7.01 34.30 19.90
CA THR A 80 6.23 33.25 20.58
C THR A 80 7.11 32.03 20.84
N ARG A 81 7.17 31.57 22.08
CA ARG A 81 7.96 30.41 22.48
C ARG A 81 7.24 29.11 22.17
N GLY A 82 8.01 28.11 21.78
CA GLY A 82 7.54 26.74 21.51
C GLY A 82 8.10 26.19 20.21
N VAL A 83 8.09 24.86 20.08
CA VAL A 83 8.47 24.19 18.83
C VAL A 83 7.47 24.62 17.75
N GLU A 84 7.95 25.20 16.66
CA GLU A 84 7.15 25.70 15.54
C GLU A 84 6.22 26.88 15.84
N ALA A 85 6.02 27.27 17.10
CA ALA A 85 5.10 28.36 17.46
C ALA A 85 5.60 29.75 17.02
N GLY A 86 6.93 29.92 16.93
CA GLY A 86 7.57 31.15 16.45
C GLY A 86 7.61 31.26 14.92
N VAL A 87 7.31 30.21 14.17
CA VAL A 87 7.43 30.20 12.71
C VAL A 87 6.15 30.74 12.10
N LEU A 88 6.21 31.91 11.44
CA LEU A 88 5.10 32.49 10.68
C LEU A 88 5.05 31.94 9.25
N MET A 89 6.21 31.89 8.60
CA MET A 89 6.37 31.30 7.27
C MET A 89 7.44 30.23 7.36
N GLN A 90 7.18 29.11 6.75
CA GLN A 90 8.03 27.95 6.80
C GLN A 90 8.85 27.84 5.52
N SER A 91 10.16 27.59 5.66
CA SER A 91 11.00 27.17 4.55
C SER A 91 10.51 25.84 3.99
N GLY A 92 10.43 25.71 2.66
CA GLY A 92 9.99 24.48 2.00
C GLY A 92 8.47 24.22 2.01
N GLY A 93 7.66 25.07 2.66
CA GLY A 93 6.21 24.86 2.74
C GLY A 93 5.49 24.94 1.41
N GLU A 94 5.89 25.86 0.54
CA GLU A 94 5.32 25.99 -0.79
C GLU A 94 5.78 24.86 -1.71
N THR A 95 7.04 24.46 -1.66
CA THR A 95 7.58 23.31 -2.39
C THR A 95 6.83 22.03 -2.01
N TRP A 96 6.62 21.78 -0.71
CA TRP A 96 5.83 20.65 -0.24
C TRP A 96 4.41 20.68 -0.79
N ARG A 97 3.74 21.85 -0.76
CA ARG A 97 2.38 22.00 -1.26
C ARG A 97 2.29 21.70 -2.74
N GLN A 98 3.25 22.19 -3.54
CA GLN A 98 3.30 21.94 -4.98
C GLN A 98 3.58 20.46 -5.28
N GLN A 99 4.58 19.86 -4.66
CA GLN A 99 4.89 18.44 -4.83
C GLN A 99 3.70 17.55 -4.48
N ARG A 100 3.03 17.83 -3.35
CA ARG A 100 1.87 17.06 -2.93
C ARG A 100 0.69 17.23 -3.89
N ASN A 101 0.29 18.47 -4.19
CA ASN A 101 -0.98 18.75 -4.86
C ASN A 101 -0.87 18.67 -6.39
N ASN A 102 0.26 19.08 -6.97
CA ASN A 102 0.42 19.16 -8.43
C ASN A 102 1.14 17.96 -9.02
N GLN A 103 1.84 17.15 -8.20
CA GLN A 103 2.57 15.98 -8.67
C GLN A 103 2.01 14.69 -8.04
N LEU A 104 2.14 14.54 -6.72
CA LEU A 104 1.86 13.28 -6.05
C LEU A 104 0.39 12.85 -6.16
N ILE A 105 -0.55 13.77 -5.95
CA ILE A 105 -1.98 13.45 -6.03
C ILE A 105 -2.40 13.11 -7.47
N PRO A 106 -2.13 13.92 -8.50
CA PRO A 106 -2.52 13.59 -9.87
C PRO A 106 -1.85 12.32 -10.40
N LEU A 107 -0.52 12.18 -10.20
CA LEU A 107 0.22 11.00 -10.65
C LEU A 107 -0.22 9.74 -9.89
N GLY A 108 -0.48 9.85 -8.60
CA GLY A 108 -1.00 8.75 -7.79
C GLY A 108 -2.39 8.30 -8.25
N GLY A 109 -3.27 9.26 -8.56
CA GLY A 109 -4.59 8.96 -9.11
C GLY A 109 -4.52 8.30 -10.49
N LEU A 110 -3.65 8.81 -11.36
CA LEU A 110 -3.43 8.24 -12.69
C LEU A 110 -2.86 6.82 -12.59
N LEU A 111 -1.87 6.60 -11.72
CA LEU A 111 -1.28 5.28 -11.50
C LEU A 111 -2.32 4.27 -11.02
N LEU A 112 -3.12 4.64 -10.01
CA LEU A 112 -4.16 3.78 -9.47
C LEU A 112 -5.22 3.45 -10.51
N ALA A 113 -5.71 4.46 -11.25
CA ALA A 113 -6.67 4.26 -12.34
C ALA A 113 -6.06 3.38 -13.46
N GLY A 114 -4.79 3.60 -13.80
CA GLY A 114 -4.05 2.80 -14.79
C GLY A 114 -3.94 1.33 -14.39
N VAL A 115 -3.60 1.04 -13.12
CA VAL A 115 -3.52 -0.35 -12.62
C VAL A 115 -4.88 -1.02 -12.60
N LEU A 116 -5.94 -0.33 -12.13
CA LEU A 116 -7.30 -0.87 -12.16
C LEU A 116 -7.77 -1.10 -13.60
N GLY A 117 -7.48 -0.16 -14.51
CA GLY A 117 -7.74 -0.32 -15.95
C GLY A 117 -6.98 -1.50 -16.55
N ALA A 118 -5.70 -1.67 -16.20
CA ALA A 118 -4.89 -2.80 -16.65
C ALA A 118 -5.45 -4.14 -16.16
N CYS A 119 -5.88 -4.24 -14.90
CA CYS A 119 -6.55 -5.44 -14.37
C CYS A 119 -7.85 -5.73 -15.14
N ALA A 120 -8.67 -4.69 -15.41
CA ALA A 120 -9.91 -4.84 -16.16
C ALA A 120 -9.65 -5.27 -17.62
N LEU A 121 -8.71 -4.63 -18.31
CA LEU A 121 -8.33 -4.99 -19.67
C LEU A 121 -7.74 -6.41 -19.75
N PHE A 122 -6.92 -6.79 -18.79
CA PHE A 122 -6.38 -8.14 -18.71
C PHE A 122 -7.49 -9.17 -18.50
N PHE A 123 -8.45 -8.89 -17.62
CA PHE A 123 -9.62 -9.74 -17.44
C PHE A 123 -10.49 -9.85 -18.71
N MET A 124 -10.70 -8.73 -19.41
CA MET A 124 -11.44 -8.74 -20.68
C MET A 124 -10.73 -9.55 -21.78
N TRP A 125 -9.40 -9.52 -21.78
CA TRP A 125 -8.59 -10.26 -22.75
C TRP A 125 -8.45 -11.75 -22.41
N ARG A 126 -8.11 -12.07 -21.15
CA ARG A 126 -7.77 -13.45 -20.73
C ARG A 126 -8.93 -14.18 -20.07
N GLY A 127 -9.88 -13.46 -19.48
CA GLY A 127 -10.91 -14.02 -18.61
C GLY A 127 -10.34 -14.58 -17.31
N THR A 128 -11.12 -15.43 -16.66
CA THR A 128 -10.67 -16.22 -15.51
C THR A 128 -9.79 -17.38 -15.99
N MET A 129 -8.59 -17.51 -15.42
CA MET A 129 -7.72 -18.65 -15.67
C MET A 129 -8.33 -19.90 -15.02
N ARG A 130 -8.87 -20.78 -15.86
CA ARG A 130 -9.56 -22.00 -15.44
C ARG A 130 -8.59 -23.11 -15.18
N LEU A 131 -8.97 -24.05 -14.31
CA LEU A 131 -8.26 -25.28 -14.09
C LEU A 131 -8.24 -26.15 -15.36
N LYS A 132 -7.12 -26.76 -15.66
CA LYS A 132 -6.97 -27.69 -16.79
C LYS A 132 -7.63 -29.05 -16.49
N GLU A 133 -7.42 -29.54 -15.27
CA GLU A 133 -8.06 -30.76 -14.80
C GLU A 133 -9.38 -30.39 -14.08
N ARG A 134 -10.39 -31.26 -14.22
CA ARG A 134 -11.66 -31.09 -13.49
C ARG A 134 -11.41 -31.19 -11.98
N PRO A 135 -12.09 -30.38 -11.15
CA PRO A 135 -12.01 -30.51 -9.71
C PRO A 135 -12.28 -31.94 -9.25
N THR A 136 -11.41 -32.47 -8.40
CA THR A 136 -11.51 -33.85 -7.91
C THR A 136 -12.54 -33.99 -6.79
N GLY A 137 -12.98 -32.89 -6.17
CA GLY A 137 -13.80 -32.88 -4.96
C GLY A 137 -13.04 -33.21 -3.69
N ARG A 138 -11.79 -33.65 -3.79
CA ARG A 138 -10.93 -33.90 -2.62
C ARG A 138 -10.32 -32.56 -2.16
N ARG A 139 -10.48 -32.22 -0.89
CA ARG A 139 -10.06 -30.95 -0.31
C ARG A 139 -8.76 -31.12 0.47
N MET A 140 -7.82 -30.20 0.28
CA MET A 140 -6.57 -30.08 1.01
C MET A 140 -6.60 -28.80 1.82
N GLN A 141 -6.23 -28.86 3.11
CA GLN A 141 -6.15 -27.67 3.95
C GLN A 141 -4.91 -26.87 3.58
N ARG A 142 -5.14 -25.63 3.09
CA ARG A 142 -4.08 -24.67 2.79
C ARG A 142 -3.83 -23.71 3.92
N PHE A 143 -4.91 -23.20 4.54
CA PHE A 143 -4.82 -22.23 5.63
C PHE A 143 -5.68 -22.66 6.83
N ASN A 144 -5.13 -22.54 8.02
CA ASN A 144 -5.85 -22.75 9.25
C ASN A 144 -6.73 -21.53 9.63
N VAL A 145 -7.53 -21.66 10.69
CA VAL A 145 -8.46 -20.60 11.11
C VAL A 145 -7.73 -19.33 11.54
N PHE A 146 -6.61 -19.46 12.26
CA PHE A 146 -5.83 -18.31 12.73
C PHE A 146 -5.22 -17.52 11.55
N GLU A 147 -4.59 -18.21 10.60
CA GLU A 147 -4.01 -17.62 9.39
C GLU A 147 -5.05 -16.82 8.60
N ARG A 148 -6.24 -17.40 8.41
CA ARG A 148 -7.36 -16.75 7.74
C ARG A 148 -7.90 -15.55 8.52
N SER A 149 -8.05 -15.69 9.83
CA SER A 149 -8.52 -14.58 10.67
C SER A 149 -7.58 -13.39 10.61
N MET A 150 -6.26 -13.64 10.65
CA MET A 150 -5.26 -12.58 10.53
C MET A 150 -5.27 -11.94 9.13
N HIS A 151 -5.38 -12.75 8.09
CA HIS A 151 -5.54 -12.24 6.73
C HIS A 151 -6.78 -11.33 6.59
N TRP A 152 -7.95 -11.78 7.08
CA TRP A 152 -9.17 -11.00 6.99
C TRP A 152 -9.13 -9.74 7.86
N THR A 153 -8.46 -9.78 9.01
CA THR A 153 -8.23 -8.59 9.83
C THR A 153 -7.42 -7.53 9.05
N VAL A 154 -6.32 -7.95 8.41
CA VAL A 154 -5.52 -7.04 7.55
C VAL A 154 -6.35 -6.56 6.35
N ALA A 155 -7.09 -7.45 5.69
CA ALA A 155 -7.89 -7.11 4.51
C ALA A 155 -9.00 -6.10 4.83
N ILE A 156 -9.74 -6.28 5.93
CA ILE A 156 -10.83 -5.38 6.34
C ILE A 156 -10.28 -4.03 6.79
N THR A 157 -9.24 -4.04 7.63
CA THR A 157 -8.61 -2.79 8.09
C THR A 157 -7.96 -2.03 6.94
N PHE A 158 -7.24 -2.70 6.05
CA PHE A 158 -6.69 -2.11 4.82
C PHE A 158 -7.78 -1.50 3.94
N SER A 159 -8.86 -2.23 3.68
CA SER A 159 -9.97 -1.73 2.84
C SER A 159 -10.62 -0.48 3.45
N THR A 160 -10.82 -0.47 4.76
CA THR A 160 -11.35 0.69 5.49
C THR A 160 -10.40 1.89 5.36
N LEU A 161 -9.09 1.67 5.54
CA LEU A 161 -8.06 2.70 5.40
C LEU A 161 -7.93 3.19 3.96
N ALA A 162 -7.99 2.30 2.98
CA ALA A 162 -7.94 2.66 1.57
C ALA A 162 -9.14 3.54 1.17
N VAL A 163 -10.36 3.14 1.51
CA VAL A 163 -11.58 3.92 1.20
C VAL A 163 -11.54 5.27 1.90
N SER A 164 -11.28 5.30 3.22
CA SER A 164 -11.22 6.56 3.97
C SER A 164 -10.08 7.47 3.47
N GLY A 165 -8.92 6.89 3.12
CA GLY A 165 -7.79 7.60 2.55
C GLY A 165 -8.11 8.21 1.16
N LEU A 166 -8.78 7.46 0.29
CA LEU A 166 -9.21 7.94 -1.03
C LEU A 166 -10.21 9.11 -0.91
N VAL A 167 -11.14 9.04 0.05
CA VAL A 167 -12.08 10.15 0.33
C VAL A 167 -11.31 11.39 0.78
N MET A 168 -10.33 11.26 1.68
CA MET A 168 -9.53 12.39 2.15
C MET A 168 -8.57 12.93 1.07
N LEU A 169 -8.07 12.09 0.17
CA LEU A 169 -7.09 12.47 -0.84
C LEU A 169 -7.74 13.08 -2.07
N PHE A 170 -8.77 12.43 -2.62
CA PHE A 170 -9.41 12.80 -3.88
C PHE A 170 -10.83 13.39 -3.71
N GLY A 171 -11.42 13.26 -2.52
CA GLY A 171 -12.82 13.61 -2.32
C GLY A 171 -13.13 15.08 -2.60
N LYS A 172 -12.20 15.99 -2.37
CA LYS A 172 -12.37 17.41 -2.72
C LYS A 172 -12.59 17.63 -4.23
N ILE A 173 -11.96 16.80 -5.05
CA ILE A 173 -12.03 16.90 -6.52
C ILE A 173 -13.24 16.13 -7.04
N VAL A 174 -13.52 14.94 -6.49
CA VAL A 174 -14.50 14.00 -7.03
C VAL A 174 -15.86 14.12 -6.32
N LEU A 175 -15.86 14.13 -4.99
CA LEU A 175 -17.10 14.04 -4.20
C LEU A 175 -17.71 15.40 -3.87
N LEU A 176 -16.90 16.38 -3.50
CA LEU A 176 -17.38 17.71 -3.11
C LEU A 176 -18.28 18.36 -4.15
N PRO A 177 -17.98 18.32 -5.47
CA PRO A 177 -18.85 18.90 -6.48
C PRO A 177 -20.23 18.20 -6.59
N VAL A 178 -20.31 16.94 -6.18
CA VAL A 178 -21.52 16.11 -6.29
C VAL A 178 -22.38 16.19 -5.05
N ILE A 179 -21.78 16.08 -3.85
CA ILE A 179 -22.53 15.98 -2.58
C ILE A 179 -22.58 17.29 -1.79
N GLY A 180 -21.87 18.32 -2.24
CA GLY A 180 -21.84 19.64 -1.61
C GLY A 180 -21.02 19.71 -0.30
N HIS A 181 -20.85 20.93 0.21
CA HIS A 181 -19.90 21.22 1.31
C HIS A 181 -20.29 20.52 2.63
N THR A 182 -21.55 20.58 3.02
CA THR A 182 -22.00 20.09 4.33
C THR A 182 -21.83 18.56 4.43
N LEU A 183 -22.34 17.83 3.44
CA LEU A 183 -22.26 16.37 3.44
C LEU A 183 -20.82 15.89 3.27
N PHE A 184 -20.03 16.57 2.44
CA PHE A 184 -18.61 16.27 2.27
C PHE A 184 -17.82 16.50 3.57
N ALA A 185 -18.12 17.56 4.33
CA ALA A 185 -17.47 17.82 5.63
C ALA A 185 -17.75 16.68 6.63
N TRP A 186 -19.02 16.26 6.77
CA TRP A 186 -19.39 15.12 7.62
C TRP A 186 -18.71 13.83 7.19
N LEU A 187 -18.69 13.52 5.90
CA LEU A 187 -18.04 12.33 5.36
C LEU A 187 -16.55 12.35 5.62
N THR A 188 -15.88 13.48 5.40
CA THR A 188 -14.42 13.61 5.62
C THR A 188 -14.09 13.48 7.10
N MET A 189 -14.89 14.04 8.00
CA MET A 189 -14.72 13.89 9.44
C MET A 189 -14.86 12.42 9.86
N LEU A 190 -15.86 11.72 9.38
CA LEU A 190 -16.05 10.29 9.62
C LEU A 190 -14.84 9.48 9.10
N CYS A 191 -14.43 9.72 7.85
CA CYS A 191 -13.29 9.03 7.24
C CYS A 191 -12.00 9.29 7.99
N LYS A 192 -11.74 10.53 8.43
CA LYS A 192 -10.58 10.87 9.24
C LYS A 192 -10.56 10.12 10.57
N ASN A 193 -11.69 10.07 11.27
CA ASN A 193 -11.78 9.36 12.54
C ASN A 193 -11.57 7.85 12.35
N LEU A 194 -12.25 7.24 11.39
CA LEU A 194 -12.04 5.82 11.05
C LEU A 194 -10.58 5.54 10.71
N HIS A 195 -9.96 6.38 9.89
CA HIS A 195 -8.57 6.23 9.48
C HIS A 195 -7.63 6.26 10.68
N ASN A 196 -7.82 7.21 11.59
CA ASN A 196 -6.98 7.38 12.76
C ASN A 196 -7.11 6.21 13.77
N PHE A 197 -8.32 5.65 13.94
CA PHE A 197 -8.54 4.53 14.86
C PHE A 197 -8.18 3.18 14.26
N VAL A 198 -8.45 2.99 12.98
CA VAL A 198 -8.17 1.71 12.29
C VAL A 198 -6.67 1.57 11.95
N GLY A 199 -5.96 2.68 11.73
CA GLY A 199 -4.53 2.67 11.40
C GLY A 199 -3.64 1.88 12.36
N PRO A 200 -3.68 2.15 13.68
CA PRO A 200 -2.93 1.37 14.67
C PRO A 200 -3.31 -0.12 14.69
N VAL A 201 -4.60 -0.46 14.50
CA VAL A 201 -5.06 -1.86 14.42
C VAL A 201 -4.48 -2.55 13.20
N PHE A 202 -4.49 -1.88 12.03
CA PHE A 202 -3.85 -2.36 10.82
C PHE A 202 -2.35 -2.59 11.02
N SER A 203 -1.65 -1.64 11.64
CA SER A 203 -0.21 -1.76 11.90
C SER A 203 0.13 -2.99 12.74
N LEU A 204 -0.64 -3.25 13.80
CA LEU A 204 -0.48 -4.44 14.63
C LEU A 204 -0.80 -5.71 13.84
N ALA A 205 -1.89 -5.71 13.08
CA ALA A 205 -2.31 -6.86 12.28
C ALA A 205 -1.27 -7.22 11.19
N VAL A 206 -0.63 -6.23 10.56
CA VAL A 206 0.47 -6.44 9.60
C VAL A 206 1.65 -7.14 10.26
N ILE A 207 2.04 -6.72 11.48
CA ILE A 207 3.13 -7.35 12.23
C ILE A 207 2.80 -8.82 12.53
N VAL A 208 1.59 -9.09 13.03
CA VAL A 208 1.16 -10.45 13.34
C VAL A 208 1.11 -11.32 12.09
N LEU A 209 0.53 -10.81 11.00
CA LEU A 209 0.44 -11.52 9.72
C LEU A 209 1.83 -11.80 9.13
N PHE A 210 2.75 -10.84 9.23
CA PHE A 210 4.13 -11.02 8.79
C PHE A 210 4.79 -12.21 9.48
N PHE A 211 4.76 -12.26 10.81
CA PHE A 211 5.36 -13.38 11.55
C PHE A 211 4.63 -14.70 11.32
N THR A 212 3.32 -14.67 11.10
CA THR A 212 2.52 -15.85 10.78
C THR A 212 3.01 -16.55 9.51
N PHE A 213 3.34 -15.79 8.48
CA PHE A 213 3.69 -16.35 7.17
C PHE A 213 5.18 -16.24 6.81
N LEU A 214 6.02 -15.69 7.68
CA LEU A 214 7.45 -15.46 7.42
C LEU A 214 8.17 -16.72 6.94
N ARG A 215 7.97 -17.84 7.63
CA ARG A 215 8.64 -19.11 7.34
C ARG A 215 8.32 -19.64 5.94
N ASP A 216 7.07 -19.52 5.52
CA ASP A 216 6.60 -20.08 4.25
C ASP A 216 6.94 -19.19 3.06
N ASN A 217 7.19 -17.90 3.31
CA ASN A 217 7.51 -16.92 2.27
C ASN A 217 9.02 -16.67 2.07
N TRP A 218 9.89 -17.51 2.67
CA TRP A 218 11.33 -17.36 2.46
C TRP A 218 11.67 -17.56 0.97
N PRO A 219 12.45 -16.64 0.34
CA PRO A 219 12.80 -16.74 -1.07
C PRO A 219 13.56 -18.02 -1.39
N LYS A 220 13.22 -18.67 -2.49
CA LYS A 220 13.88 -19.87 -3.01
C LYS A 220 14.39 -19.63 -4.44
N ILE A 221 15.36 -20.40 -4.89
CA ILE A 221 15.90 -20.27 -6.27
C ILE A 221 14.80 -20.52 -7.33
N GLN A 222 13.86 -21.43 -7.06
CA GLN A 222 12.72 -21.68 -7.94
C GLN A 222 11.85 -20.44 -8.20
N ASP A 223 11.80 -19.49 -7.25
CA ASP A 223 11.05 -18.24 -7.41
C ASP A 223 11.58 -17.40 -8.59
N MET A 224 12.88 -17.46 -8.88
CA MET A 224 13.46 -16.79 -10.05
C MET A 224 13.00 -17.41 -11.38
N VAL A 225 12.85 -18.73 -11.42
CA VAL A 225 12.32 -19.42 -12.62
C VAL A 225 10.86 -19.02 -12.82
N TRP A 226 10.08 -18.99 -11.72
CA TRP A 226 8.70 -18.57 -11.74
C TRP A 226 8.55 -17.12 -12.24
N MET A 227 9.39 -16.20 -11.76
CA MET A 227 9.36 -14.79 -12.20
C MET A 227 9.72 -14.64 -13.68
N ARG A 228 10.74 -15.37 -14.18
CA ARG A 228 11.12 -15.34 -15.61
C ARG A 228 10.00 -15.79 -16.53
N LYS A 229 9.17 -16.72 -16.08
CA LYS A 229 8.00 -17.24 -16.81
C LYS A 229 6.72 -16.47 -16.46
N ALA A 230 6.80 -15.40 -15.66
CA ALA A 230 5.65 -14.64 -15.14
C ALA A 230 4.56 -15.56 -14.56
N GLY A 231 4.95 -16.66 -13.88
CA GLY A 231 4.02 -17.63 -13.32
C GLY A 231 3.15 -18.37 -14.32
N GLY A 232 3.49 -18.32 -15.62
CA GLY A 232 2.65 -18.85 -16.67
C GLY A 232 1.49 -17.94 -17.09
N LEU A 233 1.44 -16.69 -16.62
CA LEU A 233 0.35 -15.75 -16.88
C LEU A 233 0.09 -15.51 -18.37
N PHE A 234 1.16 -15.50 -19.18
CA PHE A 234 1.13 -15.29 -20.63
C PHE A 234 1.36 -16.59 -21.43
N SER A 235 1.56 -17.72 -20.73
CA SER A 235 1.76 -19.02 -21.35
C SER A 235 1.07 -20.08 -20.49
N ASP A 236 0.58 -21.17 -21.10
CA ASP A 236 -0.05 -22.26 -20.35
C ASP A 236 0.98 -23.20 -19.67
N GLN A 237 2.19 -22.70 -19.40
CA GLN A 237 3.24 -23.48 -18.75
C GLN A 237 3.09 -23.42 -17.22
N HIS A 238 2.96 -24.60 -16.61
CA HIS A 238 3.06 -24.70 -15.16
C HIS A 238 4.48 -24.45 -14.67
N VAL A 239 4.58 -23.69 -13.59
CA VAL A 239 5.84 -23.48 -12.88
C VAL A 239 5.64 -24.02 -11.48
N PRO A 240 6.34 -25.10 -11.10
CA PRO A 240 6.26 -25.66 -9.75
C PRO A 240 6.51 -24.60 -8.69
N SER A 241 5.74 -24.62 -7.63
CA SER A 241 5.89 -23.71 -6.51
C SER A 241 5.47 -24.37 -5.20
N GLY A 242 6.04 -23.88 -4.08
CA GLY A 242 5.69 -24.30 -2.73
C GLY A 242 4.31 -23.79 -2.30
N ARG A 243 4.06 -23.74 -0.98
CA ARG A 243 2.81 -23.22 -0.40
C ARG A 243 2.46 -21.82 -0.89
N PHE A 244 3.50 -21.00 -1.15
CA PHE A 244 3.40 -19.68 -1.79
C PHE A 244 4.26 -19.64 -3.04
N ASN A 245 3.71 -19.11 -4.13
CA ASN A 245 4.45 -18.84 -5.36
C ASN A 245 5.22 -17.52 -5.30
N ALA A 246 6.08 -17.26 -6.28
CA ALA A 246 6.93 -16.07 -6.26
C ALA A 246 6.12 -14.75 -6.32
N GLY A 247 4.98 -14.71 -6.98
CA GLY A 247 4.08 -13.55 -7.00
C GLY A 247 3.51 -13.25 -5.60
N GLU A 248 3.06 -14.28 -4.89
CA GLU A 248 2.58 -14.17 -3.50
C GLU A 248 3.73 -13.74 -2.55
N LYS A 249 4.96 -14.23 -2.78
CA LYS A 249 6.15 -13.82 -2.01
C LYS A 249 6.54 -12.37 -2.29
N ILE A 250 6.45 -11.88 -3.53
CA ILE A 250 6.66 -10.47 -3.85
C ILE A 250 5.62 -9.61 -3.10
N TRP A 251 4.35 -10.01 -3.11
CA TRP A 251 3.32 -9.33 -2.32
C TRP A 251 3.66 -9.33 -0.83
N PHE A 252 4.13 -10.44 -0.28
CA PHE A 252 4.52 -10.55 1.13
C PHE A 252 5.70 -9.64 1.48
N TRP A 253 6.81 -9.66 0.71
CA TRP A 253 8.02 -8.92 1.04
C TRP A 253 7.93 -7.43 0.67
N VAL A 254 7.37 -7.11 -0.47
CA VAL A 254 7.29 -5.73 -0.96
C VAL A 254 5.99 -5.08 -0.48
N GLY A 255 4.84 -5.72 -0.67
CA GLY A 255 3.53 -5.18 -0.32
C GLY A 255 3.31 -5.14 1.18
N LEU A 256 3.37 -6.31 1.85
CA LEU A 256 3.05 -6.39 3.28
C LEU A 256 4.19 -5.83 4.15
N LEU A 257 5.43 -6.29 3.98
CA LEU A 257 6.54 -5.81 4.80
C LEU A 257 6.99 -4.43 4.37
N GLY A 258 7.46 -4.26 3.14
CA GLY A 258 8.04 -3.01 2.67
C GLY A 258 7.06 -1.84 2.75
N LEU A 259 5.98 -1.92 1.99
CA LEU A 259 4.98 -0.85 1.93
C LEU A 259 4.11 -0.81 3.19
N GLY A 260 3.71 -1.96 3.73
CA GLY A 260 2.89 -2.03 4.94
C GLY A 260 3.57 -1.40 6.16
N VAL A 261 4.87 -1.66 6.37
CA VAL A 261 5.66 -1.02 7.45
C VAL A 261 5.84 0.47 7.16
N THR A 262 6.14 0.87 5.92
CA THR A 262 6.31 2.28 5.54
C THR A 262 5.03 3.07 5.77
N VAL A 263 3.87 2.54 5.34
CA VAL A 263 2.55 3.17 5.55
C VAL A 263 2.21 3.24 7.04
N SER A 264 2.47 2.17 7.79
CA SER A 264 2.24 2.14 9.25
C SER A 264 3.10 3.16 9.98
N ALA A 265 4.41 3.16 9.75
CA ALA A 265 5.33 4.07 10.42
C ALA A 265 4.99 5.54 10.11
N SER A 266 4.85 5.89 8.83
CA SER A 266 4.47 7.25 8.42
C SER A 266 3.08 7.64 8.91
N GLY A 267 2.11 6.71 8.90
CA GLY A 267 0.76 6.91 9.42
C GLY A 267 0.74 7.17 10.93
N LEU A 268 1.53 6.44 11.71
CA LEU A 268 1.67 6.66 13.16
C LEU A 268 2.29 8.03 13.46
N VAL A 269 3.32 8.46 12.70
CA VAL A 269 3.88 9.81 12.82
C VAL A 269 2.81 10.87 12.59
N LEU A 270 1.96 10.70 11.57
CA LEU A 270 0.88 11.64 11.26
C LEU A 270 -0.27 11.60 12.28
N ASN A 271 -0.54 10.43 12.85
CA ASN A 271 -1.63 10.24 13.81
C ASN A 271 -1.32 10.76 15.21
N PHE A 272 -0.04 10.81 15.57
CA PHE A 272 0.42 11.24 16.89
C PHE A 272 1.35 12.47 16.78
N PRO A 273 0.82 13.66 16.44
CA PRO A 273 1.63 14.86 16.19
C PRO A 273 2.24 15.48 17.45
N ASN A 274 1.93 14.94 18.64
CA ASN A 274 2.31 15.54 19.94
C ASN A 274 3.66 15.04 20.50
N PHE A 275 4.42 14.26 19.72
CA PHE A 275 5.75 13.78 20.10
C PHE A 275 6.85 14.71 19.56
N GLU A 276 6.64 16.01 19.63
CA GLU A 276 7.62 17.07 19.25
C GLU A 276 8.08 16.98 17.77
N GLN A 277 7.27 16.40 16.89
CA GLN A 277 7.59 16.40 15.46
C GLN A 277 7.47 17.83 14.90
N GLY A 278 8.53 18.32 14.29
CA GLY A 278 8.51 19.57 13.54
C GLY A 278 7.70 19.44 12.23
N ARG A 279 7.32 20.58 11.66
CA ARG A 279 6.53 20.63 10.41
C ARG A 279 7.20 19.88 9.26
N ALA A 280 8.51 19.99 9.11
CA ALA A 280 9.26 19.29 8.07
C ALA A 280 9.10 17.76 8.18
N ALA A 281 9.18 17.20 9.38
CA ALA A 281 8.97 15.79 9.64
C ALA A 281 7.53 15.35 9.28
N MET A 282 6.53 16.16 9.66
CA MET A 282 5.11 15.89 9.33
C MET A 282 4.85 15.98 7.84
N GLN A 283 5.47 16.91 7.14
CA GLN A 283 5.37 17.05 5.67
C GLN A 283 6.01 15.88 4.94
N LEU A 284 7.20 15.47 5.38
CA LEU A 284 7.87 14.27 4.85
C LEU A 284 7.03 13.02 5.09
N ALA A 285 6.56 12.82 6.32
CA ALA A 285 5.68 11.69 6.66
C ALA A 285 4.42 11.67 5.78
N ASN A 286 3.82 12.83 5.49
CA ASN A 286 2.65 12.93 4.61
C ASN A 286 2.98 12.49 3.16
N ILE A 287 4.09 12.95 2.59
CA ILE A 287 4.50 12.55 1.23
C ILE A 287 4.78 11.05 1.17
N VAL A 288 5.56 10.54 2.12
CA VAL A 288 5.90 9.11 2.22
C VAL A 288 4.64 8.26 2.38
N HIS A 289 3.73 8.68 3.27
CA HIS A 289 2.47 7.97 3.51
C HIS A 289 1.61 7.89 2.26
N VAL A 290 1.38 9.01 1.58
CA VAL A 290 0.57 9.04 0.35
C VAL A 290 1.21 8.21 -0.75
N ALA A 291 2.52 8.38 -1.00
CA ALA A 291 3.22 7.64 -2.05
C ALA A 291 3.20 6.11 -1.78
N ALA A 292 3.56 5.70 -0.57
CA ALA A 292 3.57 4.29 -0.18
C ALA A 292 2.16 3.67 -0.20
N THR A 293 1.13 4.43 0.22
CA THR A 293 -0.27 3.97 0.19
C THR A 293 -0.77 3.76 -1.23
N VAL A 294 -0.49 4.68 -2.16
CA VAL A 294 -0.86 4.50 -3.58
C VAL A 294 -0.20 3.26 -4.16
N LEU A 295 1.09 3.06 -3.93
CA LEU A 295 1.81 1.86 -4.39
C LEU A 295 1.23 0.59 -3.76
N MET A 296 0.93 0.61 -2.47
CA MET A 296 0.32 -0.52 -1.78
C MET A 296 -1.08 -0.83 -2.33
N MET A 297 -1.90 0.18 -2.61
CA MET A 297 -3.21 -0.02 -3.24
C MET A 297 -3.09 -0.60 -4.66
N CYS A 298 -2.10 -0.17 -5.45
CA CYS A 298 -1.84 -0.74 -6.76
C CYS A 298 -1.46 -2.23 -6.68
N MET A 299 -0.57 -2.59 -5.75
CA MET A 299 -0.21 -4.00 -5.54
C MET A 299 -1.39 -4.81 -4.98
N ALA A 300 -2.17 -4.23 -4.05
CA ALA A 300 -3.36 -4.86 -3.50
C ALA A 300 -4.43 -5.10 -4.57
N ALA A 301 -4.61 -4.19 -5.54
CA ALA A 301 -5.53 -4.40 -6.66
C ALA A 301 -5.16 -5.65 -7.47
N GLY A 302 -3.87 -5.85 -7.78
CA GLY A 302 -3.39 -7.07 -8.43
C GLY A 302 -3.58 -8.33 -7.57
N HIS A 303 -3.27 -8.24 -6.27
CA HIS A 303 -3.47 -9.32 -5.31
C HIS A 303 -4.95 -9.73 -5.20
N ILE A 304 -5.85 -8.76 -5.06
CA ILE A 304 -7.31 -9.00 -4.99
C ILE A 304 -7.80 -9.61 -6.31
N TYR A 305 -7.37 -9.04 -7.45
CA TYR A 305 -7.73 -9.56 -8.76
C TYR A 305 -7.35 -11.03 -8.91
N MET A 306 -6.08 -11.38 -8.65
CA MET A 306 -5.60 -12.76 -8.78
C MET A 306 -6.24 -13.70 -7.76
N GLY A 307 -6.48 -13.23 -6.53
CA GLY A 307 -7.08 -14.02 -5.45
C GLY A 307 -8.60 -14.20 -5.55
N THR A 308 -9.27 -13.50 -6.48
CA THR A 308 -10.74 -13.58 -6.62
C THR A 308 -11.17 -14.01 -8.02
N VAL A 309 -11.15 -13.09 -8.99
CA VAL A 309 -11.69 -13.31 -10.33
C VAL A 309 -10.66 -13.82 -11.34
N GLY A 310 -9.37 -13.60 -11.07
CA GLY A 310 -8.27 -13.90 -11.99
C GLY A 310 -7.98 -15.40 -12.10
N VAL A 311 -8.06 -16.16 -10.99
CA VAL A 311 -7.75 -17.59 -10.94
C VAL A 311 -8.90 -18.36 -10.31
N GLU A 312 -9.40 -19.37 -11.05
CA GLU A 312 -10.46 -20.25 -10.55
C GLU A 312 -10.03 -20.99 -9.28
N GLY A 313 -10.87 -20.98 -8.25
CA GLY A 313 -10.63 -21.68 -6.99
C GLY A 313 -9.65 -20.99 -6.01
N ALA A 314 -8.95 -19.90 -6.41
CA ALA A 314 -8.01 -19.23 -5.54
C ALA A 314 -8.66 -18.66 -4.27
N PHE A 315 -9.87 -18.12 -4.39
CA PHE A 315 -10.63 -17.54 -3.27
C PHE A 315 -11.00 -18.55 -2.19
N ASP A 316 -11.21 -19.82 -2.57
CA ASP A 316 -11.64 -20.87 -1.65
C ASP A 316 -10.66 -21.07 -0.49
N ALA A 317 -9.36 -20.90 -0.74
CA ALA A 317 -8.31 -20.97 0.26
C ALA A 317 -8.55 -20.01 1.43
N MET A 318 -8.91 -18.75 1.15
CA MET A 318 -9.18 -17.75 2.19
C MET A 318 -10.63 -17.79 2.69
N LYS A 319 -11.57 -18.24 1.87
CA LYS A 319 -12.98 -18.39 2.25
C LYS A 319 -13.19 -19.57 3.22
N THR A 320 -12.67 -20.74 2.88
CA THR A 320 -12.92 -21.98 3.61
C THR A 320 -11.70 -22.53 4.36
N GLY A 321 -10.49 -22.16 3.94
CA GLY A 321 -9.23 -22.74 4.39
C GLY A 321 -8.76 -23.92 3.53
N TYR A 322 -9.57 -24.36 2.59
CA TYR A 322 -9.32 -25.55 1.79
C TYR A 322 -9.30 -25.21 0.29
N VAL A 323 -8.52 -25.98 -0.44
CA VAL A 323 -8.46 -25.97 -1.92
C VAL A 323 -8.72 -27.36 -2.45
N ASP A 324 -9.17 -27.46 -3.72
CA ASP A 324 -9.27 -28.73 -4.40
C ASP A 324 -7.88 -29.31 -4.70
N GLU A 325 -7.76 -30.64 -4.70
CA GLU A 325 -6.50 -31.33 -4.98
C GLU A 325 -5.96 -31.02 -6.38
N ALA A 326 -6.83 -30.92 -7.40
CA ALA A 326 -6.44 -30.51 -8.75
C ALA A 326 -5.85 -29.10 -8.76
N TRP A 327 -6.45 -28.15 -8.03
CA TRP A 327 -5.95 -26.80 -7.87
C TRP A 327 -4.56 -26.76 -7.22
N ALA A 328 -4.38 -27.54 -6.13
CA ALA A 328 -3.10 -27.61 -5.42
C ALA A 328 -1.99 -28.16 -6.32
N LYS A 329 -2.28 -29.23 -7.07
CA LYS A 329 -1.37 -29.84 -8.02
C LYS A 329 -1.01 -28.90 -9.16
N GLU A 330 -1.98 -28.13 -9.68
CA GLU A 330 -1.77 -27.23 -10.80
C GLU A 330 -0.97 -25.98 -10.40
N HIS A 331 -1.30 -25.34 -9.30
CA HIS A 331 -0.72 -24.05 -8.92
C HIS A 331 0.43 -24.12 -7.91
N HIS A 332 0.51 -25.22 -7.13
CA HIS A 332 1.46 -25.40 -6.03
C HIS A 332 2.00 -26.84 -5.97
N GLN A 333 2.56 -27.30 -7.08
CA GLN A 333 3.01 -28.69 -7.27
C GLN A 333 3.95 -29.17 -6.14
N ASP A 334 4.97 -28.38 -5.78
CA ASP A 334 5.94 -28.77 -4.75
C ASP A 334 5.26 -28.94 -3.38
N TRP A 335 4.31 -28.02 -3.06
CA TRP A 335 3.51 -28.13 -1.83
C TRP A 335 2.58 -29.33 -1.86
N TYR A 336 1.95 -29.61 -3.00
CA TYR A 336 1.10 -30.79 -3.18
C TYR A 336 1.89 -32.07 -2.93
N ASP A 337 3.08 -32.22 -3.50
CA ASP A 337 3.92 -33.40 -3.36
C ASP A 337 4.44 -33.55 -1.92
N GLU A 338 4.78 -32.45 -1.25
CA GLU A 338 5.17 -32.44 0.17
C GLU A 338 4.01 -32.89 1.07
N TYR A 339 2.82 -32.35 0.83
CA TYR A 339 1.60 -32.71 1.58
C TYR A 339 1.27 -34.20 1.43
N LYS A 340 1.36 -34.75 0.22
CA LYS A 340 1.12 -36.18 -0.03
C LYS A 340 2.15 -37.08 0.66
N ARG A 341 3.41 -36.70 0.64
CA ARG A 341 4.48 -37.40 1.36
C ARG A 341 4.25 -37.39 2.87
N GLY A 342 3.88 -36.25 3.42
CA GLY A 342 3.56 -36.11 4.85
C GLY A 342 2.32 -36.91 5.26
N ALA A 343 1.28 -36.93 4.43
CA ALA A 343 0.08 -37.73 4.67
C ALA A 343 0.34 -39.23 4.58
N ALA A 344 1.23 -39.67 3.69
CA ALA A 344 1.64 -41.07 3.57
C ALA A 344 2.56 -41.53 4.71
N ALA A 345 3.31 -40.59 5.34
CA ALA A 345 4.20 -40.88 6.46
C ALA A 345 3.49 -40.80 7.85
N ALA A 346 2.28 -40.22 7.91
CA ALA A 346 1.53 -40.15 9.15
C ALA A 346 1.00 -41.56 9.52
N PRO A 347 1.19 -42.03 10.78
CA PRO A 347 0.57 -43.28 11.23
C PRO A 347 -0.94 -43.18 10.98
N VAL A 348 -1.53 -44.19 10.35
CA VAL A 348 -2.98 -44.28 10.17
C VAL A 348 -3.62 -44.26 11.55
N ALA A 349 -4.15 -43.11 11.99
CA ALA A 349 -4.98 -43.03 13.16
C ALA A 349 -6.24 -43.86 12.86
N ALA A 350 -6.32 -45.01 13.48
CA ALA A 350 -7.51 -45.85 13.41
C ALA A 350 -8.69 -45.01 13.90
N GLY A 351 -9.59 -44.60 13.00
CA GLY A 351 -10.88 -44.06 13.42
C GLY A 351 -11.41 -42.78 12.79
N THR A 352 -10.84 -42.25 11.71
CA THR A 352 -11.55 -41.26 10.93
C THR A 352 -11.80 -41.79 9.53
N GLY A 353 -12.95 -42.43 9.39
CA GLY A 353 -13.50 -42.82 8.09
C GLY A 353 -13.66 -41.58 7.19
N PRO A 354 -13.69 -41.77 5.84
CA PRO A 354 -13.91 -40.67 4.92
C PRO A 354 -15.22 -39.98 5.30
N ILE A 355 -15.18 -38.65 5.46
CA ILE A 355 -16.39 -37.86 5.59
C ILE A 355 -17.22 -38.13 4.33
N PRO A 356 -18.49 -38.60 4.46
CA PRO A 356 -19.26 -39.00 3.30
C PRO A 356 -19.42 -37.81 2.33
N ALA A 357 -19.04 -38.04 1.09
CA ALA A 357 -19.41 -37.17 -0.02
C ALA A 357 -20.93 -37.25 -0.17
N GLY A 358 -21.60 -36.11 -0.02
CA GLY A 358 -22.98 -36.03 -0.51
C GLY A 358 -24.05 -35.81 0.52
N ALA A 359 -24.36 -34.56 0.77
CA ALA A 359 -25.77 -34.17 0.86
C ALA A 359 -26.17 -33.65 -0.53
N PRO A 360 -27.27 -34.14 -1.16
CA PRO A 360 -27.71 -33.65 -2.45
C PRO A 360 -28.20 -32.20 -2.30
N GLN A 361 -27.67 -31.31 -3.11
CA GLN A 361 -28.27 -29.99 -3.31
C GLN A 361 -29.69 -30.19 -3.88
N ALA A 362 -30.69 -29.81 -3.10
CA ALA A 362 -32.05 -29.71 -3.57
C ALA A 362 -32.10 -28.76 -4.78
N ARG A 363 -32.44 -29.30 -5.92
CA ARG A 363 -32.81 -28.55 -7.12
C ARG A 363 -34.10 -27.78 -6.79
N GLU A 364 -33.98 -26.50 -6.59
CA GLU A 364 -35.13 -25.61 -6.60
C GLU A 364 -35.71 -25.58 -8.01
N LYS A 365 -36.84 -26.23 -8.16
CA LYS A 365 -37.70 -26.14 -9.36
C LYS A 365 -38.41 -24.80 -9.33
N ASN A 366 -38.10 -23.98 -10.33
CA ASN A 366 -38.94 -22.81 -10.67
C ASN A 366 -40.36 -23.27 -11.00
N ALA A 367 -41.31 -22.64 -10.35
CA ALA A 367 -42.67 -22.44 -10.81
C ALA A 367 -42.98 -20.94 -10.75
#